data_50fe10d6124ea3b00721b406862ba4ee
#
_entry.id   50fe10d6124ea3b00721b406862ba4ee
#
_cell.length_a   1.000
_cell.length_b   1.000
_cell.length_c   1.000
_cell.angle_alpha   90.00
_cell.angle_beta   90.00
_cell.angle_gamma   90.00
#
_symmetry.space_group_name_H-M   'P 1'
#
loop_
_entity.id
_entity.type
_entity.pdbx_description
1 polymer ?
#
loop_
_entity_poly.entity_id
_entity_poly.type
_entity_poly.pdbx_seq_one_letter_code
_entity_poly.pdbx_strand_id
1 'polypeptide(L)'
;MSSVFSALARLRRTRALHPDGLVLRGTLDADGPAVLPLPRGEHEVLVRLSKGAGTPGSLPDVLGLAVRVPLGGDRHWDVLLSTSGGNRVSRMTPLPSTHWEGRCYGSVVPFRRDGDLVWLRAVPQRRTRRIPPNPGALATAARNIPLHFTVEESGRDGEWRAVATLVVRGEAHEDVRFEPVLSLPPGVEMSPRWLGRARVEAYRESRAGAARADGTAARPGAS
;
A
#
# COMPACT_ATOMS: atom_id res chain seq x y z
N MET A 1 -8.66 16.44 16.42
CA MET A 1 -9.00 15.63 15.23
C MET A 1 -8.33 16.11 13.94
N SER A 2 -7.88 17.36 13.84
CA SER A 2 -7.21 17.92 12.63
C SER A 2 -5.83 17.32 12.30
N SER A 3 -5.08 16.83 13.28
CA SER A 3 -3.68 16.39 13.13
C SER A 3 -3.54 15.07 12.34
N VAL A 4 -4.44 14.11 12.52
CA VAL A 4 -4.41 12.82 11.81
C VAL A 4 -4.72 12.99 10.33
N PHE A 5 -5.68 13.87 10.02
CA PHE A 5 -6.07 14.17 8.64
C PHE A 5 -5.00 14.96 7.89
N SER A 6 -4.31 15.88 8.56
CA SER A 6 -3.20 16.62 7.96
C SER A 6 -1.97 15.71 7.72
N ALA A 7 -1.69 14.76 8.62
CA ALA A 7 -0.65 13.76 8.42
C ALA A 7 -0.98 12.82 7.24
N LEU A 8 -2.24 12.36 7.15
CA LEU A 8 -2.71 11.59 6.00
C LEU A 8 -2.63 12.39 4.68
N ALA A 9 -3.00 13.66 4.70
CA ALA A 9 -2.95 14.53 3.52
C ALA A 9 -1.50 14.79 3.08
N ARG A 10 -0.57 15.02 4.03
CA ARG A 10 0.86 15.17 3.74
C ARG A 10 1.47 13.87 3.18
N LEU A 11 1.19 12.73 3.79
CA LEU A 11 1.62 11.41 3.30
C LEU A 11 1.13 11.15 1.86
N ARG A 12 0.01 11.76 1.47
CA ARG A 12 -0.62 11.63 0.16
C ARG A 12 -0.01 12.53 -0.91
N ARG A 13 0.36 13.76 -0.58
CA ARG A 13 1.03 14.68 -1.52
C ARG A 13 2.43 14.21 -1.89
N THR A 14 3.14 13.58 -0.95
CA THR A 14 4.50 13.08 -1.15
C THR A 14 4.55 11.78 -1.96
N ARG A 15 3.47 10.98 -1.98
CA ARG A 15 3.42 9.65 -2.63
C ARG A 15 3.44 9.66 -4.16
N ALA A 16 3.10 10.76 -4.80
CA ALA A 16 3.15 10.86 -6.26
C ALA A 16 4.58 11.08 -6.81
N LEU A 17 5.56 11.36 -5.93
CA LEU A 17 6.88 11.87 -6.31
C LEU A 17 8.06 11.12 -5.68
N HIS A 18 7.86 10.04 -4.87
CA HIS A 18 8.99 9.37 -4.24
C HIS A 18 9.48 8.15 -5.04
N PRO A 19 10.72 8.22 -5.56
CA PRO A 19 11.39 7.09 -6.21
C PRO A 19 11.77 5.97 -5.23
N ASP A 20 11.72 6.21 -3.91
CA ASP A 20 12.25 5.33 -2.86
C ASP A 20 11.33 4.16 -2.52
N GLY A 21 10.92 3.39 -3.51
CA GLY A 21 10.14 2.17 -3.34
C GLY A 21 10.69 1.05 -4.20
N LEU A 22 10.61 -0.17 -3.69
CA LEU A 22 11.01 -1.38 -4.38
C LEU A 22 9.77 -2.13 -4.85
N VAL A 23 9.69 -2.45 -6.14
CA VAL A 23 8.67 -3.35 -6.69
C VAL A 23 9.20 -4.77 -6.65
N LEU A 24 8.39 -5.66 -6.11
CA LEU A 24 8.72 -7.06 -5.84
C LEU A 24 7.65 -7.96 -6.44
N ARG A 25 8.00 -9.20 -6.75
CA ARG A 25 7.03 -10.25 -7.09
C ARG A 25 6.53 -10.90 -5.81
N GLY A 26 5.29 -11.34 -5.81
CA GLY A 26 4.72 -12.04 -4.68
C GLY A 26 3.64 -13.01 -5.12
N THR A 27 3.20 -13.81 -4.15
CA THR A 27 2.08 -14.72 -4.26
C THR A 27 1.08 -14.39 -3.16
N LEU A 28 -0.17 -14.18 -3.52
CA LEU A 28 -1.30 -14.03 -2.61
C LEU A 28 -2.11 -15.33 -2.66
N ASP A 29 -2.23 -16.00 -1.53
CA ASP A 29 -3.08 -17.19 -1.38
C ASP A 29 -4.25 -16.87 -0.46
N ALA A 30 -5.47 -16.87 -0.98
CA ALA A 30 -6.68 -16.46 -0.29
C ALA A 30 -7.67 -17.62 -0.16
N ASP A 31 -7.56 -18.37 0.93
CA ASP A 31 -8.40 -19.54 1.25
C ASP A 31 -9.49 -19.23 2.29
N GLY A 32 -9.34 -18.12 3.02
CA GLY A 32 -10.26 -17.74 4.08
C GLY A 32 -11.56 -17.10 3.58
N PRO A 33 -12.62 -17.17 4.41
CA PRO A 33 -13.85 -16.44 4.14
C PRO A 33 -13.60 -14.93 4.30
N ALA A 34 -13.54 -14.19 3.19
CA ALA A 34 -13.30 -12.76 3.17
C ALA A 34 -14.58 -11.99 2.82
N VAL A 35 -14.81 -10.85 3.49
CA VAL A 35 -15.85 -9.90 3.12
C VAL A 35 -15.44 -9.14 1.86
N LEU A 36 -14.17 -8.73 1.78
CA LEU A 36 -13.64 -8.08 0.58
C LEU A 36 -13.38 -9.12 -0.53
N PRO A 37 -13.54 -8.75 -1.81
CA PRO A 37 -13.50 -9.70 -2.92
C PRO A 37 -12.05 -10.05 -3.30
N LEU A 38 -11.36 -10.76 -2.43
CA LEU A 38 -10.08 -11.36 -2.74
C LEU A 38 -10.29 -12.57 -3.67
N PRO A 39 -9.46 -12.75 -4.70
CA PRO A 39 -9.56 -13.90 -5.58
C PRO A 39 -9.14 -15.16 -4.81
N ARG A 40 -9.95 -16.22 -4.88
CA ARG A 40 -9.67 -17.48 -4.17
C ARG A 40 -8.49 -18.22 -4.77
N GLY A 41 -7.71 -18.87 -3.91
CA GLY A 41 -6.53 -19.64 -4.26
C GLY A 41 -5.28 -18.78 -4.45
N GLU A 42 -4.27 -19.37 -5.05
CA GLU A 42 -2.95 -18.78 -5.23
C GLU A 42 -2.90 -17.92 -6.50
N HIS A 43 -2.45 -16.68 -6.37
CA HIS A 43 -2.32 -15.73 -7.46
C HIS A 43 -0.98 -14.99 -7.41
N GLU A 44 -0.33 -14.84 -8.55
CA GLU A 44 0.82 -13.94 -8.67
C GLU A 44 0.38 -12.49 -8.51
N VAL A 45 1.14 -11.72 -7.73
CA VAL A 45 0.88 -10.32 -7.44
C VAL A 45 2.15 -9.48 -7.55
N LEU A 46 1.99 -8.21 -7.91
CA LEU A 46 3.04 -7.22 -7.78
C LEU A 46 2.89 -6.51 -6.43
N VAL A 47 4.01 -6.35 -5.74
CA VAL A 47 4.06 -5.75 -4.41
C VAL A 47 5.05 -4.61 -4.42
N ARG A 48 4.65 -3.45 -3.89
CA ARG A 48 5.58 -2.33 -3.70
C ARG A 48 5.71 -2.01 -2.23
N LEU A 49 6.92 -2.05 -1.73
CA LEU A 49 7.30 -1.55 -0.41
C LEU A 49 8.00 -0.21 -0.55
N SER A 50 7.60 0.79 0.23
CA SER A 50 8.10 2.17 0.09
C SER A 50 8.15 2.91 1.42
N LYS A 51 8.97 3.96 1.47
CA LYS A 51 9.00 4.95 2.56
C LYS A 51 7.97 6.03 2.26
N GLY A 52 7.10 6.33 3.20
CA GLY A 52 5.99 7.26 3.01
C GLY A 52 6.37 8.74 3.17
N ALA A 53 7.27 9.07 4.11
CA ALA A 53 7.78 10.42 4.32
C ALA A 53 9.10 10.67 3.61
N GLY A 54 9.78 9.62 3.12
CA GLY A 54 11.06 9.74 2.43
C GLY A 54 12.22 10.12 3.35
N THR A 55 12.19 9.67 4.61
CA THR A 55 13.31 9.91 5.53
C THR A 55 14.60 9.28 4.99
N PRO A 56 15.76 9.95 5.10
CA PRO A 56 17.00 9.46 4.52
C PRO A 56 17.51 8.18 5.20
N GLY A 57 18.15 7.32 4.43
CA GLY A 57 18.84 6.11 4.91
C GLY A 57 17.92 5.17 5.69
N SER A 58 18.37 4.74 6.86
CA SER A 58 17.66 3.79 7.76
C SER A 58 16.87 4.48 8.88
N LEU A 59 16.62 5.78 8.78
CA LEU A 59 15.80 6.48 9.77
C LEU A 59 14.35 5.97 9.75
N PRO A 60 13.66 5.97 10.90
CA PRO A 60 12.27 5.55 11.00
C PRO A 60 11.36 6.30 10.03
N ASP A 61 10.41 5.60 9.42
CA ASP A 61 9.44 6.17 8.48
C ASP A 61 8.09 5.47 8.60
N VAL A 62 7.04 6.12 8.12
CA VAL A 62 5.76 5.46 7.84
C VAL A 62 5.94 4.65 6.56
N LEU A 63 6.01 3.34 6.70
CA LEU A 63 6.25 2.46 5.58
C LEU A 63 4.95 2.13 4.85
N GLY A 64 5.02 2.01 3.53
CA GLY A 64 3.91 1.65 2.66
C GLY A 64 4.07 0.26 2.09
N LEU A 65 2.98 -0.48 2.00
CA LEU A 65 2.82 -1.74 1.28
C LEU A 65 1.70 -1.58 0.28
N ALA A 66 1.99 -1.70 -1.01
CA ALA A 66 0.97 -1.75 -2.05
C ALA A 66 0.97 -3.13 -2.69
N VAL A 67 -0.21 -3.69 -2.93
CA VAL A 67 -0.38 -5.01 -3.55
C VAL A 67 -1.34 -4.87 -4.72
N ARG A 68 -0.93 -5.30 -5.90
CA ARG A 68 -1.78 -5.40 -7.09
C ARG A 68 -2.41 -6.77 -7.15
N VAL A 69 -3.67 -6.85 -6.76
CA VAL A 69 -4.45 -8.09 -6.70
C VAL A 69 -5.21 -8.27 -8.01
N PRO A 70 -5.08 -9.39 -8.74
CA PRO A 70 -5.83 -9.64 -9.97
C PRO A 70 -7.32 -9.86 -9.65
N LEU A 71 -8.20 -9.34 -10.52
CA LEU A 71 -9.67 -9.50 -10.42
C LEU A 71 -10.27 -10.25 -11.60
N GLY A 72 -9.42 -10.86 -12.42
CA GLY A 72 -9.80 -11.54 -13.65
C GLY A 72 -9.81 -10.64 -14.89
N GLY A 73 -9.39 -11.16 -16.04
CA GLY A 73 -9.09 -10.41 -17.25
C GLY A 73 -7.99 -9.37 -16.94
N ASP A 74 -8.08 -8.19 -17.55
CA ASP A 74 -7.11 -7.10 -17.36
C ASP A 74 -7.39 -6.25 -16.10
N ARG A 75 -8.39 -6.63 -15.30
CA ARG A 75 -8.75 -5.87 -14.10
C ARG A 75 -7.90 -6.28 -12.90
N HIS A 76 -7.56 -5.29 -12.10
CA HIS A 76 -6.83 -5.48 -10.85
C HIS A 76 -7.34 -4.51 -9.77
N TRP A 77 -7.04 -4.84 -8.53
CA TRP A 77 -7.25 -3.98 -7.37
C TRP A 77 -5.92 -3.62 -6.73
N ASP A 78 -5.59 -2.35 -6.69
CA ASP A 78 -4.40 -1.85 -6.01
C ASP A 78 -4.73 -1.56 -4.55
N VAL A 79 -4.39 -2.48 -3.65
CA VAL A 79 -4.56 -2.32 -2.20
C VAL A 79 -3.38 -1.55 -1.64
N LEU A 80 -3.63 -0.41 -1.00
CA LEU A 80 -2.59 0.39 -0.33
C LEU A 80 -2.74 0.35 1.18
N LEU A 81 -1.69 -0.11 1.83
CA LEU A 81 -1.56 -0.23 3.28
C LEU A 81 -0.39 0.62 3.78
N SER A 82 -0.46 1.07 5.03
CA SER A 82 0.62 1.82 5.69
C SER A 82 0.87 1.26 7.08
N THR A 83 2.11 1.34 7.56
CA THR A 83 2.39 0.95 8.94
C THR A 83 1.49 1.71 9.90
N SER A 84 0.78 0.99 10.74
CA SER A 84 -0.26 1.51 11.63
C SER A 84 -0.28 0.79 12.97
N GLY A 85 -1.13 1.25 13.89
CA GLY A 85 -1.38 0.55 15.14
C GLY A 85 -2.23 -0.72 14.93
N GLY A 86 -2.12 -1.66 15.88
CA GLY A 86 -2.77 -2.96 15.79
C GLY A 86 -4.16 -3.04 16.44
N ASN A 87 -4.54 -2.08 17.29
CA ASN A 87 -5.82 -2.09 18.00
C ASN A 87 -6.91 -1.28 17.26
N ARG A 88 -8.14 -1.39 17.73
CA ARG A 88 -9.34 -0.78 17.14
C ARG A 88 -9.24 0.73 16.88
N VAL A 89 -8.54 1.47 17.72
CA VAL A 89 -8.39 2.92 17.60
C VAL A 89 -7.15 3.27 16.79
N SER A 90 -6.00 2.67 17.13
CA SER A 90 -4.73 2.99 16.51
C SER A 90 -4.57 2.48 15.08
N ARG A 91 -5.42 1.51 14.64
CA ARG A 91 -5.44 1.04 13.24
C ARG A 91 -5.71 2.15 12.21
N MET A 92 -6.35 3.25 12.65
CA MET A 92 -6.64 4.41 11.80
C MET A 92 -5.51 5.44 11.78
N THR A 93 -4.40 5.18 12.46
CA THR A 93 -3.28 6.11 12.59
C THR A 93 -2.03 5.53 11.93
N PRO A 94 -1.47 6.18 10.90
CA PRO A 94 -0.16 5.83 10.39
C PRO A 94 0.91 6.05 11.46
N LEU A 95 1.78 5.06 11.66
CA LEU A 95 2.83 5.10 12.67
C LEU A 95 4.20 4.78 12.05
N PRO A 96 5.27 5.48 12.43
CA PRO A 96 6.60 5.19 11.94
C PRO A 96 7.09 3.83 12.42
N SER A 97 7.88 3.16 11.60
CA SER A 97 8.55 1.91 11.91
C SER A 97 10.06 2.02 11.71
N THR A 98 10.82 1.36 12.53
CA THR A 98 12.30 1.29 12.45
C THR A 98 12.80 0.14 11.58
N HIS A 99 11.90 -0.72 11.08
CA HIS A 99 12.23 -1.86 10.22
C HIS A 99 10.98 -2.32 9.47
N TRP A 100 11.18 -3.02 8.33
CA TRP A 100 10.08 -3.42 7.45
C TRP A 100 9.08 -4.38 8.12
N GLU A 101 9.52 -5.18 9.07
CA GLU A 101 8.67 -6.13 9.81
C GLU A 101 8.24 -5.60 11.19
N GLY A 102 8.43 -4.33 11.47
CA GLY A 102 8.24 -3.77 12.81
C GLY A 102 6.80 -3.56 13.23
N ARG A 103 5.93 -3.34 12.26
CA ARG A 103 4.51 -3.08 12.48
C ARG A 103 3.63 -3.76 11.43
N CYS A 104 2.35 -3.92 11.73
CA CYS A 104 1.37 -4.27 10.71
C CYS A 104 1.17 -3.11 9.73
N TYR A 105 0.81 -3.44 8.50
CA TYR A 105 0.43 -2.51 7.45
C TYR A 105 -1.09 -2.51 7.33
N GLY A 106 -1.76 -1.44 7.70
CA GLY A 106 -3.22 -1.33 7.69
C GLY A 106 -3.74 -0.40 6.60
N SER A 107 -4.98 -0.59 6.21
CA SER A 107 -5.68 0.26 5.25
C SER A 107 -5.90 1.68 5.78
N VAL A 108 -5.77 1.89 7.09
CA VAL A 108 -5.99 3.15 7.83
C VAL A 108 -7.44 3.64 7.75
N VAL A 109 -8.02 3.58 6.58
CA VAL A 109 -9.46 3.85 6.35
C VAL A 109 -10.16 2.55 5.96
N PRO A 110 -11.42 2.34 6.38
CA PRO A 110 -12.15 1.15 6.00
C PRO A 110 -12.61 1.20 4.55
N PHE A 111 -12.78 0.02 4.00
CA PHE A 111 -13.60 -0.21 2.83
C PHE A 111 -15.06 -0.41 3.25
N ARG A 112 -15.99 -0.08 2.36
CA ARG A 112 -17.41 -0.40 2.51
C ARG A 112 -17.80 -1.41 1.45
N ARG A 113 -18.43 -2.52 1.87
CA ARG A 113 -19.04 -3.51 0.99
C ARG A 113 -20.35 -3.97 1.60
N ASP A 114 -21.43 -3.98 0.84
CA ASP A 114 -22.77 -4.44 1.24
C ASP A 114 -23.27 -3.83 2.58
N GLY A 115 -22.88 -2.57 2.85
CA GLY A 115 -23.21 -1.84 4.08
C GLY A 115 -22.18 -1.97 5.19
N ASP A 116 -21.34 -2.99 5.18
CA ASP A 116 -20.33 -3.24 6.21
C ASP A 116 -19.08 -2.40 6.01
N LEU A 117 -18.44 -2.04 7.14
CA LEU A 117 -17.12 -1.42 7.16
C LEU A 117 -16.07 -2.46 7.48
N VAL A 118 -15.09 -2.60 6.60
CA VAL A 118 -14.02 -3.58 6.70
C VAL A 118 -12.65 -2.90 6.63
N TRP A 119 -11.82 -3.17 7.61
CA TRP A 119 -10.41 -2.80 7.61
C TRP A 119 -9.59 -3.99 7.16
N LEU A 120 -8.58 -3.73 6.34
CA LEU A 120 -7.62 -4.72 5.89
C LEU A 120 -6.26 -4.42 6.51
N ARG A 121 -5.52 -5.45 6.92
CA ARG A 121 -4.11 -5.33 7.30
C ARG A 121 -3.29 -6.52 6.82
N ALA A 122 -1.99 -6.26 6.60
CA ALA A 122 -0.97 -7.29 6.41
C ALA A 122 -0.04 -7.28 7.63
N VAL A 123 0.04 -8.41 8.31
CA VAL A 123 0.88 -8.60 9.50
C VAL A 123 2.14 -9.34 9.09
N PRO A 124 3.33 -8.70 9.13
CA PRO A 124 4.56 -9.38 8.76
C PRO A 124 4.93 -10.45 9.78
N GLN A 125 5.40 -11.59 9.32
CA GLN A 125 6.01 -12.58 10.19
C GLN A 125 7.36 -12.05 10.69
N ARG A 126 7.56 -12.13 12.00
CA ARG A 126 8.79 -11.67 12.64
C ARG A 126 9.98 -12.54 12.21
N ARG A 127 11.09 -11.87 11.94
CA ARG A 127 12.36 -12.50 11.60
C ARG A 127 13.34 -12.36 12.78
N THR A 128 14.28 -13.27 12.84
CA THR A 128 15.41 -13.18 13.79
C THR A 128 16.27 -11.95 13.49
N ARG A 129 16.53 -11.68 12.22
CA ARG A 129 17.28 -10.49 11.78
C ARG A 129 16.33 -9.46 11.18
N ARG A 130 16.27 -8.28 11.79
CA ARG A 130 15.42 -7.18 11.36
C ARG A 130 15.98 -6.49 10.11
N ILE A 131 15.12 -6.14 9.17
CA ILE A 131 15.48 -5.39 7.95
C ILE A 131 15.23 -3.90 8.21
N PRO A 132 16.27 -3.05 8.24
CA PRO A 132 16.10 -1.60 8.45
C PRO A 132 15.25 -0.99 7.32
N PRO A 133 14.59 0.19 7.55
CA PRO A 133 13.70 0.81 6.58
C PRO A 133 14.50 1.51 5.45
N ASN A 134 15.33 0.73 4.78
CA ASN A 134 16.18 1.14 3.67
C ASN A 134 15.85 0.25 2.46
N PRO A 135 15.57 0.83 1.26
CA PRO A 135 15.25 0.05 0.07
C PRO A 135 16.34 -0.93 -0.35
N GLY A 136 17.62 -0.56 -0.25
CA GLY A 136 18.73 -1.44 -0.59
C GLY A 136 18.86 -2.65 0.36
N ALA A 137 18.63 -2.44 1.66
CA ALA A 137 18.58 -3.53 2.63
C ALA A 137 17.38 -4.47 2.38
N LEU A 138 16.23 -3.90 1.98
CA LEU A 138 15.06 -4.66 1.59
C LEU A 138 15.32 -5.50 0.33
N ALA A 139 15.93 -4.91 -0.71
CA ALA A 139 16.29 -5.61 -1.94
C ALA A 139 17.20 -6.80 -1.66
N THR A 140 18.23 -6.59 -0.86
CA THR A 140 19.16 -7.67 -0.46
C THR A 140 18.43 -8.78 0.32
N ALA A 141 17.54 -8.41 1.25
CA ALA A 141 16.79 -9.39 2.03
C ALA A 141 15.81 -10.18 1.17
N ALA A 142 15.05 -9.52 0.29
CA ALA A 142 14.03 -10.16 -0.56
C ALA A 142 14.61 -11.13 -1.59
N ARG A 143 15.86 -10.93 -2.03
CA ARG A 143 16.56 -11.88 -2.90
C ARG A 143 16.92 -13.18 -2.20
N ASN A 144 17.19 -13.13 -0.90
CA ASN A 144 17.71 -14.29 -0.16
C ASN A 144 16.61 -15.07 0.56
N ILE A 145 15.63 -14.36 1.15
CA ILE A 145 14.61 -14.97 1.98
C ILE A 145 13.26 -14.28 1.74
N PRO A 146 12.19 -15.03 1.42
CA PRO A 146 10.86 -14.45 1.23
C PRO A 146 10.36 -13.69 2.45
N LEU A 147 9.63 -12.57 2.23
CA LEU A 147 8.88 -11.89 3.28
C LEU A 147 7.46 -12.48 3.33
N HIS A 148 7.03 -12.89 4.49
CA HIS A 148 5.71 -13.47 4.70
C HIS A 148 4.82 -12.52 5.48
N PHE A 149 3.58 -12.39 5.04
CA PHE A 149 2.55 -11.60 5.71
C PHE A 149 1.27 -12.42 5.84
N THR A 150 0.63 -12.35 7.01
CA THR A 150 -0.75 -12.78 7.15
C THR A 150 -1.65 -11.59 6.81
N VAL A 151 -2.55 -11.76 5.85
CA VAL A 151 -3.55 -10.75 5.49
C VAL A 151 -4.81 -11.00 6.31
N GLU A 152 -5.29 -9.98 6.98
CA GLU A 152 -6.42 -10.09 7.90
C GLU A 152 -7.45 -8.99 7.64
N GLU A 153 -8.72 -9.32 7.83
CA GLU A 153 -9.85 -8.41 7.83
C GLU A 153 -10.40 -8.20 9.24
N SER A 154 -10.96 -7.02 9.49
CA SER A 154 -11.67 -6.70 10.73
C SER A 154 -12.87 -5.82 10.45
N GLY A 155 -14.00 -6.17 11.05
CA GLY A 155 -15.20 -5.36 11.07
C GLY A 155 -15.15 -4.21 12.10
N ARG A 156 -16.34 -3.69 12.43
CA ARG A 156 -16.53 -2.68 13.48
C ARG A 156 -16.26 -3.24 14.90
N ASP A 157 -16.38 -4.55 15.08
CA ASP A 157 -16.05 -5.28 16.31
C ASP A 157 -14.58 -5.12 16.70
N GLY A 158 -13.69 -4.95 15.72
CA GLY A 158 -12.25 -4.82 15.92
C GLY A 158 -11.52 -6.15 15.99
N GLU A 159 -12.22 -7.27 15.81
CA GLU A 159 -11.63 -8.60 15.74
C GLU A 159 -11.01 -8.83 14.35
N TRP A 160 -9.79 -9.33 14.35
CA TRP A 160 -9.03 -9.61 13.13
C TRP A 160 -9.14 -11.09 12.78
N ARG A 161 -9.46 -11.38 11.52
CA ARG A 161 -9.57 -12.73 10.97
C ARG A 161 -8.64 -12.86 9.78
N ALA A 162 -7.83 -13.90 9.77
CA ALA A 162 -6.96 -14.21 8.63
C ALA A 162 -7.81 -14.59 7.41
N VAL A 163 -7.51 -14.00 6.27
CA VAL A 163 -8.23 -14.21 5.00
C VAL A 163 -7.30 -14.61 3.86
N ALA A 164 -6.00 -14.31 3.96
CA ALA A 164 -5.02 -14.71 2.96
C ALA A 164 -3.60 -14.71 3.55
N THR A 165 -2.69 -15.35 2.84
CA THR A 165 -1.25 -15.27 3.03
C THR A 165 -0.62 -14.55 1.85
N LEU A 166 0.30 -13.60 2.11
CA LEU A 166 1.08 -12.92 1.09
C LEU A 166 2.56 -13.27 1.29
N VAL A 167 3.17 -13.84 0.26
CA VAL A 167 4.60 -14.17 0.21
C VAL A 167 5.26 -13.28 -0.83
N VAL A 168 6.27 -12.51 -0.44
CA VAL A 168 6.96 -11.55 -1.31
C VAL A 168 8.40 -12.01 -1.54
N ARG A 169 8.82 -12.05 -2.81
CA ARG A 169 10.12 -12.57 -3.24
C ARG A 169 10.71 -11.70 -4.34
N GLY A 170 12.03 -11.61 -4.39
CA GLY A 170 12.77 -11.05 -5.52
C GLY A 170 12.28 -9.68 -6.02
N GLU A 171 13.07 -9.05 -6.83
CA GLU A 171 12.71 -7.77 -7.46
C GLU A 171 11.88 -8.01 -8.73
N ALA A 172 10.90 -7.15 -8.99
CA ALA A 172 10.24 -7.02 -10.27
C ALA A 172 10.85 -5.84 -11.02
N HIS A 173 11.21 -6.06 -12.29
CA HIS A 173 11.76 -5.01 -13.15
C HIS A 173 10.67 -4.22 -13.90
N GLU A 174 9.45 -4.26 -13.39
CA GLU A 174 8.29 -3.62 -14.01
C GLU A 174 8.08 -2.22 -13.41
N ASP A 175 7.98 -1.20 -14.28
CA ASP A 175 7.58 0.15 -13.85
C ASP A 175 6.06 0.19 -13.68
N VAL A 176 5.59 -0.13 -12.48
CA VAL A 176 4.17 -0.23 -12.17
C VAL A 176 3.73 0.92 -11.29
N ARG A 177 2.74 1.68 -11.75
CA ARG A 177 2.02 2.67 -10.94
C ARG A 177 0.82 2.03 -10.27
N PHE A 178 0.72 2.17 -8.96
CA PHE A 178 -0.42 1.71 -8.17
C PHE A 178 -1.46 2.81 -8.04
N GLU A 179 -2.71 2.51 -8.43
CA GLU A 179 -3.83 3.47 -8.48
C GLU A 179 -5.00 3.02 -7.58
N PRO A 180 -4.91 3.21 -6.27
CA PRO A 180 -5.80 2.56 -5.29
C PRO A 180 -7.26 3.00 -5.34
N VAL A 181 -7.56 4.11 -5.99
CA VAL A 181 -8.93 4.66 -6.05
C VAL A 181 -9.63 4.29 -7.34
N LEU A 182 -8.86 4.18 -8.43
CA LEU A 182 -9.42 3.87 -9.75
C LEU A 182 -9.60 2.36 -9.97
N SER A 183 -8.92 1.55 -9.17
CA SER A 183 -8.88 0.09 -9.30
C SER A 183 -9.75 -0.65 -8.26
N LEU A 184 -10.67 0.04 -7.56
CA LEU A 184 -11.55 -0.62 -6.59
C LEU A 184 -12.42 -1.69 -7.26
N PRO A 185 -12.60 -2.86 -6.63
CA PRO A 185 -13.51 -3.89 -7.12
C PRO A 185 -14.97 -3.40 -7.15
N PRO A 186 -15.82 -3.96 -8.02
CA PRO A 186 -17.25 -3.67 -8.01
C PRO A 186 -17.87 -3.91 -6.62
N GLY A 187 -18.71 -2.99 -6.18
CA GLY A 187 -19.37 -3.05 -4.88
C GLY A 187 -18.48 -2.69 -3.67
N VAL A 188 -17.21 -2.33 -3.90
CA VAL A 188 -16.31 -1.87 -2.85
C VAL A 188 -16.09 -0.36 -2.97
N GLU A 189 -16.23 0.35 -1.85
CA GLU A 189 -15.99 1.79 -1.76
C GLU A 189 -15.04 2.11 -0.61
N MET A 190 -14.26 3.18 -0.73
CA MET A 190 -13.53 3.73 0.42
C MET A 190 -14.48 4.53 1.31
N SER A 191 -14.38 4.35 2.63
CA SER A 191 -15.19 5.09 3.60
C SER A 191 -14.32 5.97 4.50
N PRO A 192 -14.66 7.26 4.66
CA PRO A 192 -15.76 7.97 4.03
C PRO A 192 -15.52 8.27 2.54
N ARG A 193 -16.59 8.35 1.76
CA ARG A 193 -16.55 8.55 0.28
C ARG A 193 -15.76 9.78 -0.17
N TRP A 194 -15.76 10.85 0.62
CA TRP A 194 -15.00 12.08 0.28
C TRP A 194 -13.47 11.83 0.25
N LEU A 195 -12.98 10.85 0.99
CA LEU A 195 -11.57 10.44 0.95
C LEU A 195 -11.17 9.81 -0.39
N GLY A 196 -12.07 9.04 -1.00
CA GLY A 196 -11.89 8.53 -2.36
C GLY A 196 -11.82 9.67 -3.37
N ARG A 197 -12.76 10.63 -3.29
CA ARG A 197 -12.80 11.81 -4.18
C ARG A 197 -11.56 12.70 -4.05
N ALA A 198 -11.12 13.01 -2.82
CA ALA A 198 -9.92 13.80 -2.58
C ALA A 198 -8.64 13.11 -3.11
N ARG A 199 -8.61 11.77 -3.14
CA ARG A 199 -7.51 11.01 -3.76
C ARG A 199 -7.53 11.12 -5.28
N VAL A 200 -8.68 10.99 -5.92
CA VAL A 200 -8.83 11.17 -7.38
C VAL A 200 -8.37 12.56 -7.79
N GLU A 201 -8.75 13.58 -7.06
CA GLU A 201 -8.40 14.98 -7.35
C GLU A 201 -6.89 15.23 -7.22
N ALA A 202 -6.28 14.76 -6.14
CA ALA A 202 -4.83 14.83 -5.94
C ALA A 202 -4.02 14.07 -7.01
N TYR A 203 -4.56 12.96 -7.53
CA TYR A 203 -3.95 12.22 -8.64
C TYR A 203 -4.07 12.98 -9.97
N ARG A 204 -5.20 13.64 -10.24
CA ARG A 204 -5.39 14.47 -11.46
C ARG A 204 -4.46 15.67 -11.46
N GLU A 205 -4.31 16.36 -10.33
CA GLU A 205 -3.40 17.51 -10.20
C GLU A 205 -1.92 17.10 -10.37
N SER A 206 -1.52 15.93 -9.83
CA SER A 206 -0.19 15.39 -10.01
C SER A 206 0.12 15.04 -11.48
N ARG A 207 -0.86 14.49 -12.21
CA ARG A 207 -0.73 14.22 -13.66
C ARG A 207 -0.57 15.51 -14.45
N ALA A 208 -1.35 16.54 -14.14
CA ALA A 208 -1.27 17.82 -14.80
C ALA A 208 0.07 18.54 -14.54
N GLY A 209 0.65 18.36 -13.35
CA GLY A 209 1.98 18.86 -12.99
C GLY A 209 3.12 18.17 -13.74
N ALA A 210 3.08 16.84 -13.85
CA ALA A 210 4.09 16.06 -14.57
C ALA A 210 4.08 16.36 -16.08
N ALA A 211 2.90 16.44 -16.69
CA ALA A 211 2.78 16.78 -18.12
C ALA A 211 3.27 18.20 -18.47
N ARG A 212 3.20 19.13 -17.52
CA ARG A 212 3.76 20.49 -17.70
C ARG A 212 5.28 20.51 -17.55
N ALA A 213 5.87 19.68 -16.72
CA ALA A 213 7.30 19.56 -16.56
C ALA A 213 7.96 18.97 -17.82
N ASP A 214 7.37 17.94 -18.43
CA ASP A 214 7.84 17.32 -19.67
C ASP A 214 7.66 18.25 -20.89
N GLY A 215 6.58 19.06 -20.94
CA GLY A 215 6.33 20.03 -22.01
C GLY A 215 7.27 21.24 -22.00
N THR A 216 7.94 21.52 -20.89
CA THR A 216 8.89 22.66 -20.79
C THR A 216 10.31 22.28 -21.24
N ALA A 217 10.62 20.99 -21.31
CA ALA A 217 11.94 20.50 -21.75
C ALA A 217 12.10 20.40 -23.28
N ALA A 218 11.03 20.58 -24.05
CA ALA A 218 11.05 20.48 -25.53
C ALA A 218 10.90 21.86 -26.20
N ARG A 219 11.87 22.77 -25.98
CA ARG A 219 12.08 23.91 -26.87
C ARG A 219 13.51 23.81 -27.46
N PRO A 220 13.65 23.35 -28.71
CA PRO A 220 14.91 23.54 -29.42
C PRO A 220 15.07 25.02 -29.76
N GLY A 221 16.22 25.58 -29.41
CA GLY A 221 16.62 26.91 -29.77
C GLY A 221 16.62 27.09 -31.28
N ALA A 222 15.89 28.10 -31.72
CA ALA A 222 16.01 28.65 -33.07
C ALA A 222 17.23 29.54 -33.11
N SER A 223 18.15 29.26 -34.00
CA SER A 223 19.01 30.22 -34.70
C SER A 223 19.54 29.58 -35.95
#